data_6a91e3eef22a243185a724392f893acb
#
_entry.id   6a91e3eef22a243185a724392f893acb
#
_cell.length_a   1.000
_cell.length_b   1.000
_cell.length_c   1.000
_cell.angle_alpha   90.00
_cell.angle_beta   90.00
_cell.angle_gamma   90.00
#
_symmetry.space_group_name_H-M   'P 1'
#
loop_
_entity.id
_entity.type
_entity.pdbx_description
1 polymer ?
#
loop_
_entity_poly.entity_id
_entity_poly.type
_entity_poly.pdbx_seq_one_letter_code
_entity_poly.pdbx_strand_id
1 'polypeptide(L)'
;MRMERLLHLEWDAIAGVIAAVTAIVLELLHLIQSEVLLALAVALIGLLFLRDMRREGTMERLEDRLATVQVSLREIEVGLLPPDAVLIGPNRIRKVSTEFLAHASGEMTWFNVCLSMYKPPALFDALLRPALENPRVTIIRFILDEDQRRPWEEILPTIRACPGAHKVQEPTWISNQESISLIVADSAATGRPECLLSFWGEPFMARSTERNVPRYIFHIQGHSELISRFLEILRNYRLSA
;
A
#
# COMPACT_ATOMS: atom_id res chain seq x y z
N MET A 1 -18.01 20.31 -28.31
CA MET A 1 -16.57 20.02 -28.57
C MET A 1 -16.27 18.77 -29.41
N ARG A 2 -17.24 17.97 -29.84
CA ARG A 2 -17.02 16.77 -30.71
C ARG A 2 -17.31 17.02 -32.20
N MET A 3 -18.06 18.04 -32.55
CA MET A 3 -18.48 18.29 -33.93
C MET A 3 -17.46 19.08 -34.77
N GLU A 4 -16.62 19.90 -34.14
CA GLU A 4 -15.60 20.67 -34.86
C GLU A 4 -14.38 19.84 -35.36
N ARG A 5 -14.08 18.71 -34.71
CA ARG A 5 -12.98 17.83 -35.16
C ARG A 5 -13.35 16.95 -36.38
N LEU A 6 -14.61 16.68 -36.59
CA LEU A 6 -15.09 15.91 -37.74
C LEU A 6 -15.06 16.75 -39.03
N LEU A 7 -15.27 18.07 -38.92
CA LEU A 7 -15.27 18.97 -40.04
C LEU A 7 -13.86 19.20 -40.65
N HIS A 8 -12.78 19.09 -39.86
CA HIS A 8 -11.42 19.31 -40.42
C HIS A 8 -10.80 18.09 -41.12
N LEU A 9 -11.28 16.87 -40.83
CA LEU A 9 -10.69 15.64 -41.40
C LEU A 9 -11.28 15.25 -42.74
N GLU A 10 -12.50 15.66 -43.00
CA GLU A 10 -13.24 15.24 -44.23
C GLU A 10 -13.15 16.22 -45.37
N TRP A 11 -12.89 17.52 -45.09
CA TRP A 11 -12.82 18.54 -46.19
C TRP A 11 -11.69 18.32 -47.15
N ASP A 12 -10.53 17.84 -46.72
CA ASP A 12 -9.40 17.52 -47.60
C ASP A 12 -9.66 16.29 -48.48
N ALA A 13 -10.36 15.29 -47.91
CA ALA A 13 -10.74 14.11 -48.69
C ALA A 13 -11.83 14.46 -49.71
N ILE A 14 -12.81 15.27 -49.29
CA ILE A 14 -13.89 15.77 -50.17
C ILE A 14 -13.30 16.65 -51.27
N ALA A 15 -12.38 17.54 -50.95
CA ALA A 15 -11.70 18.39 -51.94
C ALA A 15 -10.89 17.56 -52.94
N GLY A 16 -10.19 16.49 -52.48
CA GLY A 16 -9.47 15.55 -53.34
C GLY A 16 -10.39 14.79 -54.28
N VAL A 17 -11.56 14.31 -53.83
CA VAL A 17 -12.55 13.63 -54.64
C VAL A 17 -13.17 14.60 -55.65
N ILE A 18 -13.51 15.81 -55.27
CA ILE A 18 -14.04 16.84 -56.16
C ILE A 18 -13.01 17.17 -57.25
N ALA A 19 -11.75 17.36 -56.91
CA ALA A 19 -10.66 17.63 -57.87
C ALA A 19 -10.48 16.47 -58.86
N ALA A 20 -10.51 15.23 -58.39
CA ALA A 20 -10.41 14.03 -59.24
C ALA A 20 -11.60 13.91 -60.22
N VAL A 21 -12.82 14.10 -59.72
CA VAL A 21 -14.03 14.09 -60.56
C VAL A 21 -14.01 15.22 -61.59
N THR A 22 -13.61 16.43 -61.18
CA THR A 22 -13.49 17.57 -62.09
C THR A 22 -12.45 17.29 -63.19
N ALA A 23 -11.30 16.71 -62.83
CA ALA A 23 -10.25 16.33 -63.80
C ALA A 23 -10.78 15.32 -64.84
N ILE A 24 -11.51 14.30 -64.41
CA ILE A 24 -12.12 13.28 -65.30
C ILE A 24 -13.15 13.91 -66.24
N VAL A 25 -13.99 14.82 -65.72
CA VAL A 25 -14.98 15.51 -66.54
C VAL A 25 -14.33 16.39 -67.61
N LEU A 26 -13.27 17.10 -67.25
CA LEU A 26 -12.54 17.98 -68.17
C LEU A 26 -11.79 17.17 -69.25
N GLU A 27 -11.31 15.96 -68.96
CA GLU A 27 -10.76 15.02 -69.94
C GLU A 27 -11.83 14.54 -70.91
N LEU A 28 -12.99 14.14 -70.42
CA LEU A 28 -14.10 13.63 -71.21
C LEU A 28 -14.62 14.69 -72.21
N LEU A 29 -14.48 15.96 -71.85
CA LEU A 29 -14.84 17.12 -72.72
C LEU A 29 -13.71 17.51 -73.68
N HIS A 30 -12.60 16.75 -73.71
CA HIS A 30 -11.39 17.03 -74.56
C HIS A 30 -10.79 18.46 -74.36
N LEU A 31 -11.00 19.02 -73.17
CA LEU A 31 -10.52 20.37 -72.83
C LEU A 31 -9.09 20.36 -72.28
N ILE A 32 -8.57 19.21 -71.84
CA ILE A 32 -7.23 19.06 -71.27
C ILE A 32 -6.47 17.96 -71.98
N GLN A 33 -5.22 18.20 -72.36
CA GLN A 33 -4.31 17.21 -72.94
C GLN A 33 -3.95 16.12 -71.89
N SER A 34 -3.85 14.87 -72.29
CA SER A 34 -3.55 13.72 -71.43
C SER A 34 -2.26 13.87 -70.60
N GLU A 35 -1.27 14.60 -71.15
CA GLU A 35 0.01 14.88 -70.49
C GLU A 35 -0.17 15.73 -69.19
N VAL A 36 -1.08 16.70 -69.20
CA VAL A 36 -1.39 17.57 -68.06
C VAL A 36 -2.10 16.76 -66.97
N LEU A 37 -2.95 15.82 -67.35
CA LEU A 37 -3.69 14.95 -66.44
C LEU A 37 -2.76 14.00 -65.70
N LEU A 38 -1.75 13.43 -66.40
CA LEU A 38 -0.72 12.60 -65.80
C LEU A 38 0.11 13.36 -64.79
N ALA A 39 0.53 14.59 -65.12
CA ALA A 39 1.28 15.47 -64.20
C ALA A 39 0.48 15.79 -62.92
N LEU A 40 -0.82 16.07 -63.06
CA LEU A 40 -1.71 16.36 -61.95
C LEU A 40 -1.96 15.13 -61.06
N ALA A 41 -2.09 13.93 -61.66
CA ALA A 41 -2.21 12.67 -60.91
C ALA A 41 -0.95 12.37 -60.08
N VAL A 42 0.24 12.54 -60.68
CA VAL A 42 1.51 12.36 -59.97
C VAL A 42 1.68 13.34 -58.82
N ALA A 43 1.28 14.62 -59.04
CA ALA A 43 1.32 15.62 -57.98
C ALA A 43 0.36 15.29 -56.82
N LEU A 44 -0.84 14.81 -57.12
CA LEU A 44 -1.84 14.37 -56.09
C LEU A 44 -1.33 13.14 -55.31
N ILE A 45 -0.73 12.16 -55.98
CA ILE A 45 -0.12 10.99 -55.33
C ILE A 45 1.02 11.44 -54.42
N GLY A 46 1.88 12.37 -54.86
CA GLY A 46 2.96 12.94 -54.05
C GLY A 46 2.45 13.65 -52.81
N LEU A 47 1.36 14.42 -52.91
CA LEU A 47 0.72 15.08 -51.78
C LEU A 47 0.09 14.09 -50.78
N LEU A 48 -0.53 13.05 -51.28
CA LEU A 48 -1.07 11.96 -50.44
C LEU A 48 0.05 11.25 -49.66
N PHE A 49 1.17 10.96 -50.32
CA PHE A 49 2.33 10.35 -49.69
C PHE A 49 2.93 11.23 -48.57
N LEU A 50 3.10 12.52 -48.83
CA LEU A 50 3.56 13.47 -47.86
C LEU A 50 2.62 13.62 -46.65
N ARG A 51 1.32 13.52 -46.90
CA ARG A 51 0.31 13.53 -45.85
C ARG A 51 0.39 12.25 -45.00
N ASP A 52 0.55 11.10 -45.60
CA ASP A 52 0.64 9.81 -44.90
C ASP A 52 1.89 9.74 -44.01
N MET A 53 3.05 10.17 -44.51
CA MET A 53 4.27 10.29 -43.73
C MET A 53 4.12 11.24 -42.52
N ARG A 54 3.41 12.35 -42.68
CA ARG A 54 3.14 13.27 -41.55
C ARG A 54 2.17 12.67 -40.52
N ARG A 55 1.24 11.84 -40.98
CA ARG A 55 0.28 11.15 -40.11
C ARG A 55 0.96 10.05 -39.31
N GLU A 56 1.86 9.27 -39.91
CA GLU A 56 2.67 8.27 -39.21
C GLU A 56 3.53 8.89 -38.12
N GLY A 57 4.26 9.97 -38.40
CA GLY A 57 5.06 10.65 -37.40
C GLY A 57 4.26 11.32 -36.26
N THR A 58 2.97 11.62 -36.48
CA THR A 58 2.07 12.09 -35.41
C THR A 58 1.54 10.94 -34.58
N MET A 59 1.31 9.79 -35.18
CA MET A 59 0.84 8.58 -34.50
C MET A 59 1.92 8.03 -33.56
N GLU A 60 3.16 7.89 -34.05
CA GLU A 60 4.32 7.48 -33.24
C GLU A 60 4.49 8.41 -31.99
N ARG A 61 4.40 9.72 -32.18
CA ARG A 61 4.49 10.66 -31.05
C ARG A 61 3.34 10.55 -30.07
N LEU A 62 2.15 10.17 -30.51
CA LEU A 62 1.01 9.92 -29.65
C LEU A 62 1.18 8.61 -28.86
N GLU A 63 1.69 7.57 -29.51
CA GLU A 63 2.01 6.29 -28.87
C GLU A 63 3.07 6.47 -27.77
N ASP A 64 4.15 7.19 -28.06
CA ASP A 64 5.19 7.52 -27.08
C ASP A 64 4.66 8.31 -25.89
N ARG A 65 3.79 9.28 -26.12
CA ARG A 65 3.13 10.04 -25.05
C ARG A 65 2.18 9.17 -24.23
N LEU A 66 1.43 8.29 -24.86
CA LEU A 66 0.54 7.35 -24.16
C LEU A 66 1.35 6.38 -23.30
N ALA A 67 2.46 5.85 -23.82
CA ALA A 67 3.37 4.99 -23.06
C ALA A 67 3.93 5.74 -21.83
N THR A 68 4.37 6.98 -22.00
CA THR A 68 4.87 7.81 -20.89
C THR A 68 3.79 8.07 -19.85
N VAL A 69 2.57 8.39 -20.27
CA VAL A 69 1.43 8.61 -19.35
C VAL A 69 1.07 7.33 -18.60
N GLN A 70 1.11 6.17 -19.26
CA GLN A 70 0.85 4.87 -18.62
C GLN A 70 1.89 4.55 -17.54
N VAL A 71 3.18 4.82 -17.81
CA VAL A 71 4.25 4.63 -16.83
C VAL A 71 4.02 5.56 -15.62
N SER A 72 3.74 6.84 -15.87
CA SER A 72 3.49 7.82 -14.79
C SER A 72 2.24 7.47 -13.96
N LEU A 73 1.17 6.98 -14.59
CA LEU A 73 -0.02 6.50 -13.87
C LEU A 73 0.30 5.30 -12.99
N ARG A 74 1.12 4.37 -13.46
CA ARG A 74 1.56 3.22 -12.67
C ARG A 74 2.41 3.62 -11.48
N GLU A 75 3.32 4.56 -11.65
CA GLU A 75 4.12 5.11 -10.55
C GLU A 75 3.25 5.80 -9.50
N ILE A 76 2.24 6.56 -9.92
CA ILE A 76 1.25 7.18 -9.02
C ILE A 76 0.42 6.11 -8.31
N GLU A 77 -0.05 5.10 -9.01
CA GLU A 77 -0.82 4.00 -8.43
C GLU A 77 -0.03 3.26 -7.35
N VAL A 78 1.23 2.90 -7.64
CA VAL A 78 2.15 2.28 -6.66
C VAL A 78 2.42 3.21 -5.48
N GLY A 79 2.59 4.51 -5.73
CA GLY A 79 2.81 5.51 -4.67
C GLY A 79 1.58 5.79 -3.80
N LEU A 80 0.38 5.50 -4.29
CA LEU A 80 -0.88 5.66 -3.55
C LEU A 80 -1.26 4.41 -2.74
N LEU A 81 -0.65 3.26 -3.02
CA LEU A 81 -0.88 2.07 -2.20
C LEU A 81 -0.37 2.33 -0.78
N PRO A 82 -1.20 2.11 0.25
CA PRO A 82 -0.74 2.22 1.61
C PRO A 82 0.40 1.21 1.85
N PRO A 83 1.49 1.62 2.54
CA PRO A 83 2.62 0.73 2.76
C PRO A 83 2.20 -0.47 3.60
N ASP A 84 2.71 -1.66 3.27
CA ASP A 84 2.48 -2.90 4.03
C ASP A 84 2.95 -2.80 5.48
N ALA A 85 4.06 -2.08 5.69
CA ALA A 85 4.69 -1.87 6.98
C ALA A 85 5.20 -0.43 7.13
N VAL A 86 4.91 0.18 8.25
CA VAL A 86 5.39 1.54 8.60
C VAL A 86 6.43 1.44 9.72
N LEU A 87 7.65 1.89 9.46
CA LEU A 87 8.69 2.00 10.47
C LEU A 87 8.37 3.14 11.46
N ILE A 88 8.38 2.83 12.74
CA ILE A 88 8.10 3.75 13.83
C ILE A 88 9.37 3.93 14.67
N GLY A 89 9.89 5.15 14.66
CA GLY A 89 11.08 5.51 15.44
C GLY A 89 10.77 5.82 16.92
N PRO A 90 11.82 5.94 17.75
CA PRO A 90 11.73 6.03 19.22
C PRO A 90 10.79 7.12 19.73
N ASN A 91 10.81 8.30 19.09
CA ASN A 91 9.99 9.44 19.50
C ASN A 91 8.48 9.25 19.30
N ARG A 92 8.09 8.28 18.46
CA ARG A 92 6.70 8.03 18.09
C ARG A 92 6.13 6.75 18.70
N ILE A 93 6.96 5.84 19.23
CA ILE A 93 6.53 4.53 19.72
C ILE A 93 5.38 4.65 20.72
N ARG A 94 5.51 5.49 21.76
CA ARG A 94 4.47 5.63 22.77
C ARG A 94 3.14 6.07 22.16
N LYS A 95 3.17 7.12 21.35
CA LYS A 95 1.97 7.66 20.70
C LYS A 95 1.31 6.61 19.81
N VAL A 96 2.06 6.00 18.90
CA VAL A 96 1.53 5.01 17.96
C VAL A 96 1.04 3.76 18.68
N SER A 97 1.76 3.27 19.70
CA SER A 97 1.27 2.15 20.51
C SER A 97 -0.01 2.47 21.24
N THR A 98 -0.11 3.64 21.89
CA THR A 98 -1.35 4.07 22.54
C THR A 98 -2.52 4.17 21.56
N GLU A 99 -2.30 4.75 20.39
CA GLU A 99 -3.31 4.87 19.32
C GLU A 99 -3.74 3.48 18.82
N PHE A 100 -2.79 2.58 18.54
CA PHE A 100 -3.05 1.21 18.12
C PHE A 100 -3.94 0.47 19.14
N LEU A 101 -3.57 0.53 20.42
CA LEU A 101 -4.31 -0.13 21.51
C LEU A 101 -5.71 0.46 21.73
N ALA A 102 -5.85 1.77 21.55
CA ALA A 102 -7.14 2.47 21.68
C ALA A 102 -8.08 2.16 20.51
N HIS A 103 -7.53 1.86 19.32
CA HIS A 103 -8.31 1.51 18.12
C HIS A 103 -8.47 0.00 17.91
N ALA A 104 -7.90 -0.81 18.79
CA ALA A 104 -8.04 -2.25 18.77
C ALA A 104 -9.46 -2.70 19.12
N SER A 105 -9.85 -3.88 18.63
CA SER A 105 -11.10 -4.55 18.96
C SER A 105 -10.93 -6.07 19.03
N GLY A 106 -11.90 -6.74 19.65
CA GLY A 106 -11.90 -8.20 19.74
C GLY A 106 -10.81 -8.77 20.65
N GLU A 107 -10.14 -9.80 20.18
CA GLU A 107 -9.04 -10.44 20.89
C GLU A 107 -7.72 -9.74 20.57
N MET A 108 -6.91 -9.48 21.61
CA MET A 108 -5.54 -9.00 21.45
C MET A 108 -4.55 -10.03 21.95
N THR A 109 -3.45 -10.21 21.21
CA THR A 109 -2.39 -11.15 21.58
C THR A 109 -1.04 -10.45 21.68
N TRP A 110 -0.39 -10.58 22.81
CA TRP A 110 1.01 -10.23 23.04
C TRP A 110 1.85 -11.50 22.94
N PHE A 111 2.70 -11.57 21.94
CA PHE A 111 3.59 -12.71 21.70
C PHE A 111 5.05 -12.28 21.93
N ASN A 112 5.74 -13.03 22.78
CA ASN A 112 7.16 -12.88 23.04
C ASN A 112 7.56 -11.43 23.38
N VAL A 113 6.77 -10.75 24.21
CA VAL A 113 7.05 -9.37 24.63
C VAL A 113 7.94 -9.33 25.87
N CYS A 114 8.81 -8.33 25.98
CA CYS A 114 9.59 -8.09 27.18
C CYS A 114 8.73 -7.41 28.24
N LEU A 115 8.31 -8.15 29.26
CA LEU A 115 7.45 -7.63 30.32
C LEU A 115 8.11 -6.58 31.20
N SER A 116 9.44 -6.55 31.27
CA SER A 116 10.18 -5.50 32.00
C SER A 116 9.90 -4.10 31.46
N MET A 117 9.44 -3.98 30.19
CA MET A 117 9.01 -2.70 29.63
C MET A 117 7.73 -2.14 30.24
N TYR A 118 6.90 -2.98 30.84
CA TYR A 118 5.63 -2.57 31.45
C TYR A 118 5.76 -2.26 32.96
N LYS A 119 6.95 -2.46 33.55
CA LYS A 119 7.19 -2.13 34.97
C LYS A 119 7.13 -0.62 35.27
N PRO A 120 7.77 0.28 34.45
CA PRO A 120 7.65 1.71 34.69
C PRO A 120 6.20 2.18 34.48
N PRO A 121 5.58 2.90 35.42
CA PRO A 121 4.18 3.33 35.32
C PRO A 121 3.86 4.07 34.02
N ALA A 122 4.74 4.99 33.60
CA ALA A 122 4.56 5.74 32.37
C ALA A 122 4.55 4.87 31.08
N LEU A 123 5.26 3.73 31.10
CA LEU A 123 5.26 2.78 29.98
C LEU A 123 4.06 1.83 30.08
N PHE A 124 3.68 1.39 31.26
CA PHE A 124 2.45 0.65 31.48
C PHE A 124 1.23 1.42 30.98
N ASP A 125 1.13 2.70 31.36
CA ASP A 125 0.03 3.59 30.98
C ASP A 125 -0.04 3.83 29.47
N ALA A 126 1.10 3.83 28.78
CA ALA A 126 1.15 4.03 27.33
C ALA A 126 1.00 2.74 26.50
N LEU A 127 1.50 1.60 27.03
CA LEU A 127 1.71 0.39 26.23
C LEU A 127 0.80 -0.79 26.62
N LEU A 128 0.06 -0.71 27.73
CA LEU A 128 -0.84 -1.79 28.16
C LEU A 128 -2.20 -1.28 28.67
N ARG A 129 -2.21 -0.24 29.52
CA ARG A 129 -3.45 0.31 30.08
C ARG A 129 -4.50 0.66 29.02
N PRO A 130 -4.17 1.26 27.85
CA PRO A 130 -5.18 1.58 26.83
C PRO A 130 -5.92 0.35 26.30
N ALA A 131 -5.29 -0.82 26.23
CA ALA A 131 -5.95 -2.06 25.85
C ALA A 131 -6.86 -2.60 26.96
N LEU A 132 -6.42 -2.52 28.23
CA LEU A 132 -7.22 -2.95 29.37
C LEU A 132 -8.51 -2.13 29.50
N GLU A 133 -8.43 -0.83 29.31
CA GLU A 133 -9.56 0.11 29.44
C GLU A 133 -10.41 0.21 28.15
N ASN A 134 -9.93 -0.27 27.01
CA ASN A 134 -10.66 -0.22 25.76
C ASN A 134 -11.90 -1.15 25.79
N PRO A 135 -13.13 -0.63 25.74
CA PRO A 135 -14.34 -1.47 25.85
C PRO A 135 -14.54 -2.40 24.65
N ARG A 136 -13.88 -2.14 23.52
CA ARG A 136 -13.96 -2.97 22.31
C ARG A 136 -13.05 -4.19 22.37
N VAL A 137 -12.04 -4.19 23.23
CA VAL A 137 -11.19 -5.33 23.49
C VAL A 137 -11.89 -6.25 24.49
N THR A 138 -12.10 -7.50 24.09
CA THR A 138 -12.82 -8.51 24.87
C THR A 138 -11.90 -9.46 25.60
N ILE A 139 -10.78 -9.82 24.98
CA ILE A 139 -9.81 -10.79 25.49
C ILE A 139 -8.39 -10.27 25.26
N ILE A 140 -7.54 -10.43 26.26
CA ILE A 140 -6.11 -10.12 26.20
C ILE A 140 -5.35 -11.41 26.53
N ARG A 141 -4.56 -11.89 25.56
CA ARG A 141 -3.72 -13.08 25.68
C ARG A 141 -2.26 -12.73 25.68
N PHE A 142 -1.52 -13.43 26.52
CA PHE A 142 -0.05 -13.38 26.51
C PHE A 142 0.49 -14.77 26.17
N ILE A 143 1.37 -14.85 25.17
CA ILE A 143 2.17 -16.02 24.84
C ILE A 143 3.62 -15.62 25.09
N LEU A 144 4.22 -16.15 26.15
CA LEU A 144 5.46 -15.65 26.70
C LEU A 144 6.49 -16.76 26.86
N ASP A 145 7.75 -16.39 26.72
CA ASP A 145 8.84 -17.27 27.10
C ASP A 145 8.87 -17.51 28.60
N GLU A 146 9.36 -18.70 29.01
CA GLU A 146 9.48 -19.11 30.41
C GLU A 146 10.28 -18.13 31.27
N ASP A 147 11.25 -17.39 30.68
CA ASP A 147 12.05 -16.38 31.38
C ASP A 147 11.23 -15.15 31.82
N GLN A 148 10.02 -14.95 31.25
CA GLN A 148 9.12 -13.87 31.59
C GLN A 148 8.19 -14.17 32.77
N ARG A 149 8.29 -15.35 33.43
CA ARG A 149 7.44 -15.70 34.60
C ARG A 149 7.60 -14.69 35.75
N ARG A 150 8.84 -14.41 36.14
CA ARG A 150 9.11 -13.45 37.21
C ARG A 150 8.68 -12.03 36.85
N PRO A 151 8.99 -11.46 35.67
CA PRO A 151 8.43 -10.18 35.25
C PRO A 151 6.90 -10.16 35.22
N TRP A 152 6.25 -11.26 34.86
CA TRP A 152 4.78 -11.37 34.91
C TRP A 152 4.23 -11.23 36.32
N GLU A 153 4.78 -11.95 37.28
CA GLU A 153 4.39 -11.85 38.70
C GLU A 153 4.52 -10.42 39.22
N GLU A 154 5.54 -9.68 38.78
CA GLU A 154 5.80 -8.30 39.20
C GLU A 154 4.79 -7.30 38.62
N ILE A 155 4.29 -7.49 37.37
CA ILE A 155 3.32 -6.59 36.75
C ILE A 155 1.86 -6.98 37.02
N LEU A 156 1.60 -8.22 37.38
CA LEU A 156 0.25 -8.75 37.59
C LEU A 156 -0.58 -7.94 38.63
N PRO A 157 -0.04 -7.47 39.77
CA PRO A 157 -0.79 -6.61 40.71
C PRO A 157 -1.26 -5.32 40.05
N THR A 158 -0.43 -4.70 39.18
CA THR A 158 -0.78 -3.47 38.47
C THR A 158 -1.88 -3.74 37.41
N ILE A 159 -1.83 -4.88 36.72
CA ILE A 159 -2.89 -5.31 35.81
C ILE A 159 -4.19 -5.50 36.56
N ARG A 160 -4.16 -6.23 37.69
CA ARG A 160 -5.35 -6.51 38.52
C ARG A 160 -6.00 -5.25 39.11
N ALA A 161 -5.25 -4.19 39.29
CA ALA A 161 -5.78 -2.90 39.76
C ALA A 161 -6.53 -2.13 38.63
N CYS A 162 -6.43 -2.54 37.35
CA CYS A 162 -7.11 -1.88 36.26
C CYS A 162 -8.56 -2.37 36.08
N PRO A 163 -9.50 -1.50 35.65
CA PRO A 163 -10.91 -1.87 35.45
C PRO A 163 -11.10 -3.04 34.47
N GLY A 164 -10.22 -3.18 33.49
CA GLY A 164 -10.27 -4.23 32.46
C GLY A 164 -9.48 -5.50 32.79
N ALA A 165 -9.03 -5.72 34.01
CA ALA A 165 -8.21 -6.87 34.41
C ALA A 165 -8.86 -8.24 34.07
N HIS A 166 -10.18 -8.32 34.11
CA HIS A 166 -10.95 -9.54 33.80
C HIS A 166 -10.79 -10.02 32.35
N LYS A 167 -10.31 -9.17 31.44
CA LYS A 167 -10.05 -9.51 30.03
C LYS A 167 -8.75 -10.29 29.86
N VAL A 168 -7.83 -10.17 30.81
CA VAL A 168 -6.51 -10.78 30.74
C VAL A 168 -6.61 -12.24 31.14
N GLN A 169 -6.22 -13.10 30.21
CA GLN A 169 -6.14 -14.54 30.46
C GLN A 169 -4.79 -14.92 31.06
N GLU A 170 -4.74 -16.09 31.71
CA GLU A 170 -3.46 -16.67 32.14
C GLU A 170 -2.52 -16.81 30.96
N PRO A 171 -1.23 -16.44 31.09
CA PRO A 171 -0.26 -16.55 30.00
C PRO A 171 -0.06 -17.99 29.57
N THR A 172 0.08 -18.17 28.26
CA THR A 172 0.61 -19.40 27.69
C THR A 172 2.15 -19.31 27.76
N TRP A 173 2.76 -20.26 28.46
CA TRP A 173 4.20 -20.32 28.63
C TRP A 173 4.81 -21.23 27.58
N ILE A 174 5.84 -20.74 26.90
CA ILE A 174 6.50 -21.45 25.79
C ILE A 174 8.03 -21.40 25.96
N SER A 175 8.70 -22.40 25.42
CA SER A 175 10.15 -22.31 25.17
C SER A 175 10.31 -21.67 23.79
N ASN A 176 10.57 -20.38 23.76
CA ASN A 176 10.54 -19.61 22.52
C ASN A 176 11.94 -19.52 21.89
N GLN A 177 12.01 -19.80 20.59
CA GLN A 177 13.21 -19.66 19.77
C GLN A 177 13.14 -18.46 18.80
N GLU A 178 11.99 -17.77 18.78
CA GLU A 178 11.76 -16.66 17.86
C GLU A 178 12.43 -15.37 18.34
N SER A 179 13.07 -14.67 17.41
CA SER A 179 13.64 -13.35 17.67
C SER A 179 12.64 -12.21 17.51
N ILE A 180 11.38 -12.52 17.19
CA ILE A 180 10.32 -11.53 16.98
C ILE A 180 9.42 -11.38 18.19
N SER A 181 8.87 -10.19 18.37
CA SER A 181 7.83 -9.88 19.33
C SER A 181 6.67 -9.21 18.61
N LEU A 182 5.45 -9.67 18.86
CA LEU A 182 4.24 -9.24 18.17
C LEU A 182 3.18 -8.74 19.17
N ILE A 183 2.48 -7.67 18.80
CA ILE A 183 1.21 -7.30 19.42
C ILE A 183 0.19 -7.27 18.29
N VAL A 184 -0.75 -8.20 18.30
CA VAL A 184 -1.74 -8.35 17.24
C VAL A 184 -3.13 -8.04 17.77
N ALA A 185 -3.91 -7.28 17.02
CA ALA A 185 -5.31 -6.97 17.30
C ALA A 185 -6.06 -6.66 16.01
N ASP A 186 -7.39 -6.81 16.03
CA ASP A 186 -8.22 -6.32 14.95
C ASP A 186 -8.40 -4.81 15.06
N SER A 187 -8.27 -4.10 13.96
CA SER A 187 -8.58 -2.67 13.87
C SER A 187 -10.09 -2.45 13.94
N ALA A 188 -10.55 -1.64 14.87
CA ALA A 188 -11.98 -1.31 14.99
C ALA A 188 -12.55 -0.57 13.78
N ALA A 189 -11.69 0.06 12.97
CA ALA A 189 -12.10 0.80 11.77
C ALA A 189 -12.31 -0.12 10.57
N THR A 190 -11.46 -1.15 10.41
CA THR A 190 -11.44 -2.01 9.22
C THR A 190 -11.90 -3.43 9.50
N GLY A 191 -11.94 -3.86 10.77
CA GLY A 191 -12.18 -5.24 11.17
C GLY A 191 -11.07 -6.22 10.74
N ARG A 192 -9.94 -5.70 10.27
CA ARG A 192 -8.79 -6.50 9.83
C ARG A 192 -7.73 -6.56 10.91
N PRO A 193 -7.03 -7.69 11.07
CA PRO A 193 -5.92 -7.77 12.00
C PRO A 193 -4.76 -6.88 11.55
N GLU A 194 -4.19 -6.16 12.51
CA GLU A 194 -2.98 -5.35 12.39
C GLU A 194 -1.97 -5.79 13.43
N CYS A 195 -0.69 -5.46 13.23
CA CYS A 195 0.36 -5.92 14.13
C CYS A 195 1.40 -4.83 14.41
N LEU A 196 1.84 -4.72 15.67
CA LEU A 196 3.08 -4.08 16.03
C LEU A 196 4.16 -5.16 16.15
N LEU A 197 5.16 -5.11 15.26
CA LEU A 197 6.28 -6.02 15.19
C LEU A 197 7.53 -5.38 15.78
N SER A 198 8.26 -6.08 16.61
CA SER A 198 9.61 -5.72 17.05
C SER A 198 10.52 -6.94 17.08
N PHE A 199 11.84 -6.70 17.14
CA PHE A 199 12.84 -7.75 17.12
C PHE A 199 13.65 -7.78 18.43
N TRP A 200 14.00 -8.99 18.86
CA TRP A 200 14.89 -9.22 19.98
C TRP A 200 16.33 -9.31 19.50
N GLY A 201 17.22 -8.73 20.29
CA GLY A 201 18.64 -8.98 20.11
C GLY A 201 19.37 -8.15 19.05
N GLU A 202 18.64 -7.44 18.21
CA GLU A 202 19.25 -6.55 17.21
C GLU A 202 19.79 -5.27 17.86
N PRO A 203 21.07 -4.89 17.62
CA PRO A 203 21.70 -3.74 18.29
C PRO A 203 20.93 -2.42 18.11
N PHE A 204 20.38 -2.16 16.92
CA PHE A 204 19.64 -0.94 16.63
C PHE A 204 18.16 -1.01 17.07
N MET A 205 17.63 -2.22 17.33
CA MET A 205 16.27 -2.44 17.83
C MET A 205 16.17 -2.40 19.36
N ALA A 206 17.28 -2.34 20.03
CA ALA A 206 17.50 -2.18 21.46
C ALA A 206 17.04 -3.31 22.38
N ARG A 207 17.98 -3.81 23.16
CA ARG A 207 17.74 -4.77 24.26
C ARG A 207 17.23 -4.13 25.55
N SER A 208 17.36 -2.83 25.74
CA SER A 208 17.13 -2.20 27.05
C SER A 208 16.74 -0.75 26.89
N THR A 209 15.67 -0.37 27.57
CA THR A 209 15.25 1.02 27.78
C THR A 209 16.20 1.79 28.71
N GLU A 210 17.04 1.09 29.47
CA GLU A 210 17.93 1.69 30.46
C GLU A 210 19.15 2.40 29.84
N ARG A 211 19.49 2.10 28.59
CA ARG A 211 20.66 2.66 27.91
C ARG A 211 20.38 3.75 26.88
N ASN A 212 19.19 4.33 26.85
CA ASN A 212 18.80 5.31 25.80
C ASN A 212 19.07 4.86 24.36
N VAL A 213 19.08 3.56 24.10
CA VAL A 213 19.28 3.03 22.75
C VAL A 213 17.99 3.24 21.97
N PRO A 214 18.03 3.84 20.79
CA PRO A 214 16.83 4.05 19.98
C PRO A 214 16.18 2.71 19.64
N ARG A 215 14.91 2.58 19.94
CA ARG A 215 14.10 1.43 19.58
C ARG A 215 13.26 1.76 18.37
N TYR A 216 13.16 0.82 17.46
CA TYR A 216 12.28 0.89 16.30
C TYR A 216 11.29 -0.26 16.36
N ILE A 217 10.06 -0.01 15.92
CA ILE A 217 9.04 -1.03 15.73
C ILE A 217 8.41 -0.83 14.35
N PHE A 218 7.75 -1.86 13.84
CA PHE A 218 7.00 -1.77 12.59
C PHE A 218 5.50 -1.90 12.91
N HIS A 219 4.70 -1.02 12.35
CA HIS A 219 3.26 -1.19 12.28
C HIS A 219 2.93 -1.87 10.95
N ILE A 220 2.48 -3.12 11.02
CA ILE A 220 2.09 -3.92 9.86
C ILE A 220 0.60 -3.71 9.64
N GLN A 221 0.26 -3.28 8.44
CA GLN A 221 -1.10 -2.93 8.06
C GLN A 221 -1.93 -4.18 7.74
N GLY A 222 -3.26 -4.10 7.93
CA GLY A 222 -4.16 -5.25 7.79
C GLY A 222 -4.33 -5.80 6.37
N HIS A 223 -3.77 -5.14 5.35
CA HIS A 223 -3.72 -5.64 3.98
C HIS A 223 -2.41 -6.38 3.65
N SER A 224 -1.42 -6.32 4.53
CA SER A 224 -0.11 -6.96 4.34
C SER A 224 -0.21 -8.48 4.41
N GLU A 225 0.46 -9.15 3.50
CA GLU A 225 0.58 -10.63 3.51
C GLU A 225 1.30 -11.14 4.77
N LEU A 226 2.15 -10.32 5.41
CA LEU A 226 2.83 -10.66 6.66
C LEU A 226 1.86 -10.97 7.80
N ILE A 227 0.69 -10.37 7.81
CA ILE A 227 -0.34 -10.62 8.84
C ILE A 227 -0.73 -12.10 8.87
N SER A 228 -0.98 -12.69 7.71
CA SER A 228 -1.32 -14.11 7.62
C SER A 228 -0.23 -15.00 8.21
N ARG A 229 1.03 -14.65 7.97
CA ARG A 229 2.18 -15.38 8.51
C ARG A 229 2.29 -15.25 10.03
N PHE A 230 2.06 -14.07 10.56
CA PHE A 230 2.07 -13.86 12.03
C PHE A 230 0.92 -14.60 12.72
N LEU A 231 -0.27 -14.59 12.13
CA LEU A 231 -1.40 -15.35 12.67
C LEU A 231 -1.14 -16.85 12.66
N GLU A 232 -0.45 -17.38 11.64
CA GLU A 232 -0.01 -18.78 11.59
C GLU A 232 0.96 -19.11 12.73
N ILE A 233 1.97 -18.26 12.97
CA ILE A 233 2.91 -18.39 14.09
C ILE A 233 2.14 -18.46 15.41
N LEU A 234 1.26 -17.49 15.67
CA LEU A 234 0.46 -17.44 16.90
C LEU A 234 -0.42 -18.67 17.06
N ARG A 235 -1.01 -19.16 15.98
CA ARG A 235 -1.83 -20.38 15.99
C ARG A 235 -1.01 -21.61 16.37
N ASN A 236 0.18 -21.75 15.80
CA ASN A 236 1.05 -22.88 16.09
C ASN A 236 1.44 -22.95 17.57
N TYR A 237 1.81 -21.81 18.15
CA TYR A 237 2.13 -21.76 19.60
C TYR A 237 0.92 -21.95 20.50
N ARG A 238 -0.29 -21.59 20.07
CA ARG A 238 -1.53 -21.90 20.82
C ARG A 238 -1.90 -23.38 20.84
N LEU A 239 -1.53 -24.12 19.79
CA LEU A 239 -1.85 -25.53 19.67
C LEU A 239 -0.79 -26.43 20.33
N SER A 240 0.39 -25.89 20.61
CA SER A 240 1.53 -26.63 21.19
C SER A 240 1.58 -26.51 22.71
N ALA A 241 0.77 -25.66 23.31
CA ALA A 241 0.66 -25.42 24.76
C ALA A 241 -0.55 -26.13 25.35
#